data_fe24c56c7e0f7b59ac38fa658b7623d9
#
_entry.id   fe24c56c7e0f7b59ac38fa658b7623d9
#
_cell.length_a   1.000
_cell.length_b   1.000
_cell.length_c   1.000
_cell.angle_alpha   90.00
_cell.angle_beta   90.00
_cell.angle_gamma   90.00
#
_symmetry.space_group_name_H-M   'P 1'
#
loop_
_entity.id
_entity.type
_entity.pdbx_description
1 polymer ?
#
loop_
_entity_poly.entity_id
_entity_poly.type
_entity_poly.pdbx_seq_one_letter_code
_entity_poly.pdbx_strand_id
1 'polypeptide(L)'
;MKSASLLTFALTFVCVASTAVPVGAQEARRRWEMQRQIRLDKFEQILPAVMRAEQIDMWIVAVKENHREPLWDDLGRGYISGIGYYVFTDRGAAGGAATLHGRIERAALGPSGYMVEESGAYDIFAPASTLAEFVRERDPKRIGVNMSDEIGSADGLSYAMHAHLVKTLGEPYASRLVSAERLVSEFRSRRVASEIVAFGEAAGIAVTLTERALSNEVVTPGRTTLEDVAWWLQDRLLERGLESEFDMPSVYITGPNGIEATSNARIIQPGDVIMIDWGVRLMNFGTDVKRVAYVLKPGETTPPASIQAAFDKAIAVRDVIKRAIKPGIRADATMKAMDAALRDAGYGVIEFNRPNADDKTDVVYGFHPVGNTGHDIGPSLTTWQPLQSTFELFPHHIFSFEYFAYTPIAEWGGRKLRIPIEDDAILMEQGIQFLHPAAYRLLVIK
;
A
#
# COMPACT_ATOMS: atom_id res chain seq x y z
N MET A 1 -24.78 64.41 -57.50
CA MET A 1 -23.91 63.24 -57.67
C MET A 1 -23.06 63.14 -56.38
N LYS A 2 -23.39 62.21 -55.48
CA LYS A 2 -22.64 61.99 -54.22
C LYS A 2 -22.14 60.56 -54.28
N SER A 3 -20.82 60.44 -54.32
CA SER A 3 -20.13 59.13 -54.25
C SER A 3 -20.17 58.62 -52.81
N ALA A 4 -20.63 57.37 -52.60
CA ALA A 4 -20.51 56.66 -51.38
C ALA A 4 -19.32 55.70 -51.47
N SER A 5 -18.33 55.90 -50.58
CA SER A 5 -17.19 54.99 -50.37
C SER A 5 -17.60 53.87 -49.39
N LEU A 6 -17.55 52.59 -49.86
CA LEU A 6 -17.64 51.42 -48.99
C LEU A 6 -16.25 51.15 -48.37
N LEU A 7 -16.16 51.20 -47.04
CA LEU A 7 -15.04 50.67 -46.29
C LEU A 7 -15.27 49.17 -45.99
N THR A 8 -14.41 48.32 -46.56
CA THR A 8 -14.41 46.89 -46.28
C THR A 8 -13.49 46.63 -45.08
N PHE A 9 -14.06 46.20 -43.93
CA PHE A 9 -13.30 45.77 -42.76
C PHE A 9 -12.95 44.28 -42.95
N ALA A 10 -11.68 43.98 -43.11
CA ALA A 10 -11.17 42.60 -43.06
C ALA A 10 -10.91 42.20 -41.60
N LEU A 11 -11.73 41.28 -41.06
CA LEU A 11 -11.49 40.65 -39.78
C LEU A 11 -10.45 39.54 -39.96
N THR A 12 -9.24 39.75 -39.45
CA THR A 12 -8.19 38.72 -39.40
C THR A 12 -8.45 37.84 -38.15
N PHE A 13 -8.94 36.65 -38.37
CA PHE A 13 -9.05 35.62 -37.32
C PHE A 13 -7.64 35.07 -37.02
N VAL A 14 -7.06 35.45 -35.90
CA VAL A 14 -5.86 34.81 -35.37
C VAL A 14 -6.30 33.51 -34.67
N CYS A 15 -6.17 32.38 -35.37
CA CYS A 15 -6.26 31.06 -34.74
C CYS A 15 -5.08 30.88 -33.80
N VAL A 16 -5.26 31.09 -32.51
CA VAL A 16 -4.34 30.61 -31.48
C VAL A 16 -4.50 29.08 -31.47
N ALA A 17 -3.61 28.38 -32.12
CA ALA A 17 -3.50 26.92 -31.96
C ALA A 17 -3.04 26.64 -30.53
N SER A 18 -3.99 26.34 -29.65
CA SER A 18 -3.68 25.73 -28.33
C SER A 18 -3.03 24.39 -28.66
N THR A 19 -1.72 24.30 -28.55
CA THR A 19 -1.01 23.03 -28.57
C THR A 19 -1.39 22.33 -27.27
N ALA A 20 -2.42 21.49 -27.33
CA ALA A 20 -2.72 20.56 -26.23
C ALA A 20 -1.49 19.67 -26.06
N VAL A 21 -0.75 19.88 -24.98
CA VAL A 21 0.33 18.97 -24.58
C VAL A 21 -0.33 17.60 -24.35
N PRO A 22 0.16 16.52 -24.96
CA PRO A 22 -0.41 15.20 -24.76
C PRO A 22 -0.47 14.91 -23.25
N VAL A 23 -1.62 14.46 -22.74
CA VAL A 23 -1.83 14.18 -21.31
C VAL A 23 -0.74 13.25 -20.74
N GLY A 24 -0.19 12.32 -21.54
CA GLY A 24 0.92 11.45 -21.18
C GLY A 24 2.27 12.16 -21.00
N ALA A 25 2.49 13.34 -21.61
CA ALA A 25 3.79 14.03 -21.54
C ALA A 25 4.03 14.74 -20.18
N GLN A 26 3.02 14.84 -19.30
CA GLN A 26 3.13 15.45 -17.97
C GLN A 26 2.98 14.45 -16.82
N GLU A 27 2.71 13.19 -17.08
CA GLU A 27 2.44 12.19 -16.05
C GLU A 27 3.67 11.94 -15.17
N ALA A 28 4.86 11.86 -15.72
CA ALA A 28 6.09 11.71 -14.93
C ALA A 28 6.30 12.91 -13.99
N ARG A 29 6.02 14.13 -14.46
CA ARG A 29 6.08 15.33 -13.63
C ARG A 29 5.00 15.32 -12.54
N ARG A 30 3.78 14.95 -12.86
CA ARG A 30 2.68 14.83 -11.89
C ARG A 30 3.04 13.85 -10.77
N ARG A 31 3.58 12.66 -11.12
CA ARG A 31 4.02 11.66 -10.13
C ARG A 31 5.16 12.18 -9.27
N TRP A 32 6.13 12.87 -9.86
CA TRP A 32 7.23 13.47 -9.09
C TRP A 32 6.75 14.56 -8.13
N GLU A 33 5.88 15.45 -8.58
CA GLU A 33 5.31 16.51 -7.75
C GLU A 33 4.48 15.93 -6.60
N MET A 34 3.70 14.87 -6.86
CA MET A 34 2.94 14.16 -5.84
C MET A 34 3.85 13.50 -4.80
N GLN A 35 4.86 12.75 -5.21
CA GLN A 35 5.84 12.15 -4.28
C GLN A 35 6.61 13.22 -3.49
N ARG A 36 6.95 14.33 -4.12
CA ARG A 36 7.57 15.47 -3.45
C ARG A 36 6.67 16.03 -2.36
N GLN A 37 5.39 16.26 -2.65
CA GLN A 37 4.44 16.77 -1.68
C GLN A 37 4.24 15.79 -0.52
N ILE A 38 4.07 14.51 -0.80
CA ILE A 38 3.98 13.46 0.22
C ILE A 38 5.19 13.49 1.15
N ARG A 39 6.40 13.57 0.60
CA ARG A 39 7.64 13.64 1.39
C ARG A 39 7.66 14.85 2.32
N LEU A 40 7.30 16.02 1.82
CA LEU A 40 7.21 17.23 2.64
C LEU A 40 6.19 17.08 3.77
N ASP A 41 4.98 16.61 3.44
CA ASP A 41 3.91 16.39 4.42
C ASP A 41 4.33 15.39 5.51
N LYS A 42 4.98 14.28 5.12
CA LYS A 42 5.48 13.25 6.06
C LYS A 42 6.55 13.82 6.99
N PHE A 43 7.50 14.57 6.44
CA PHE A 43 8.59 15.16 7.23
C PHE A 43 8.10 16.25 8.16
N GLU A 44 7.03 16.95 7.84
CA GLU A 44 6.47 18.01 8.67
C GLU A 44 5.46 17.51 9.69
N GLN A 45 4.55 16.60 9.27
CA GLN A 45 3.40 16.21 10.09
C GLN A 45 3.67 14.96 10.92
N ILE A 46 4.48 14.00 10.42
CA ILE A 46 4.66 12.70 11.05
C ILE A 46 6.02 12.58 11.75
N LEU A 47 7.11 12.86 11.05
CA LEU A 47 8.46 12.60 11.52
C LEU A 47 8.79 13.19 12.91
N PRO A 48 8.41 14.46 13.23
CA PRO A 48 8.74 15.02 14.53
C PRO A 48 8.09 14.29 15.71
N ALA A 49 6.83 13.87 15.55
CA ALA A 49 6.11 13.16 16.59
C ALA A 49 6.67 11.75 16.81
N VAL A 50 7.00 11.06 15.72
CA VAL A 50 7.50 9.68 15.77
C VAL A 50 8.93 9.64 16.34
N MET A 51 9.83 10.54 15.91
CA MET A 51 11.17 10.65 16.50
C MET A 51 11.12 10.84 18.01
N ARG A 52 10.21 11.66 18.51
CA ARG A 52 10.05 11.92 19.96
C ARG A 52 9.43 10.75 20.70
N ALA A 53 8.42 10.10 20.12
CA ALA A 53 7.80 8.92 20.71
C ALA A 53 8.82 7.80 20.91
N GLU A 54 9.73 7.59 19.94
CA GLU A 54 10.78 6.59 19.98
C GLU A 54 12.07 7.09 20.65
N GLN A 55 12.09 8.33 21.15
CA GLN A 55 13.24 8.96 21.83
C GLN A 55 14.51 8.95 20.96
N ILE A 56 14.39 9.18 19.66
CA ILE A 56 15.50 9.25 18.71
C ILE A 56 15.82 10.71 18.44
N ASP A 57 16.99 11.16 18.84
CA ASP A 57 17.43 12.55 18.64
C ASP A 57 17.92 12.78 17.20
N MET A 58 18.52 11.75 16.62
CA MET A 58 19.00 11.76 15.23
C MET A 58 18.68 10.44 14.55
N TRP A 59 18.14 10.51 13.34
CA TRP A 59 17.92 9.34 12.49
C TRP A 59 18.83 9.43 11.27
N ILE A 60 19.67 8.40 11.09
CA ILE A 60 20.62 8.30 9.96
C ILE A 60 20.19 7.15 9.06
N VAL A 61 19.81 7.47 7.82
CA VAL A 61 19.57 6.47 6.78
C VAL A 61 20.78 6.45 5.85
N ALA A 62 21.56 5.38 5.94
CA ALA A 62 22.71 5.19 5.09
C ALA A 62 22.27 4.58 3.75
N VAL A 63 22.69 5.20 2.66
CA VAL A 63 22.42 4.78 1.29
C VAL A 63 23.71 4.52 0.55
N LYS A 64 23.70 3.55 -0.36
CA LYS A 64 24.90 3.17 -1.10
C LYS A 64 24.59 2.99 -2.57
N GLU A 65 25.52 3.37 -3.42
CA GLU A 65 25.44 3.16 -4.86
C GLU A 65 25.13 1.69 -5.18
N ASN A 66 24.17 1.45 -6.07
CA ASN A 66 23.70 0.11 -6.47
C ASN A 66 23.16 -0.79 -5.33
N HIS A 67 22.89 -0.22 -4.15
CA HIS A 67 22.22 -0.91 -3.04
C HIS A 67 20.90 -0.22 -2.72
N ARG A 68 19.76 -0.92 -2.90
CA ARG A 68 18.45 -0.33 -2.70
C ARG A 68 18.10 -0.25 -1.20
N GLU A 69 18.05 0.95 -0.67
CA GLU A 69 17.49 1.23 0.65
C GLU A 69 15.95 1.16 0.57
N PRO A 70 15.25 0.42 1.45
CA PRO A 70 13.77 0.31 1.41
C PRO A 70 13.02 1.64 1.46
N LEU A 71 13.60 2.67 2.11
CA LEU A 71 13.00 4.02 2.21
C LEU A 71 13.41 4.97 1.08
N TRP A 72 14.10 4.49 0.06
CA TRP A 72 14.65 5.39 -0.96
C TRP A 72 13.58 6.23 -1.68
N ASP A 73 12.42 5.65 -1.94
CA ASP A 73 11.32 6.39 -2.56
C ASP A 73 10.69 7.41 -1.61
N ASP A 74 10.62 7.08 -0.32
CA ASP A 74 10.13 7.99 0.73
C ASP A 74 11.07 9.19 0.90
N LEU A 75 12.38 8.97 0.86
CA LEU A 75 13.40 10.00 1.07
C LEU A 75 13.77 10.78 -0.19
N GLY A 76 13.51 10.22 -1.36
CA GLY A 76 13.88 10.77 -2.67
C GLY A 76 15.16 10.16 -3.23
N ARG A 77 15.06 9.71 -4.48
CA ARG A 77 16.18 9.10 -5.18
C ARG A 77 17.16 10.17 -5.67
N GLY A 78 18.33 10.25 -5.03
CA GLY A 78 19.44 11.07 -5.47
C GLY A 78 20.55 10.25 -6.14
N TYR A 79 21.42 10.92 -6.89
CA TYR A 79 22.69 10.34 -7.30
C TYR A 79 23.61 10.20 -6.08
N ILE A 80 24.28 9.06 -5.96
CA ILE A 80 25.20 8.75 -4.86
C ILE A 80 26.46 8.17 -5.46
N SER A 81 27.62 8.72 -5.06
CA SER A 81 28.92 8.14 -5.38
C SER A 81 29.46 7.43 -4.13
N GLY A 82 29.40 6.11 -4.14
CA GLY A 82 29.81 5.29 -3.01
C GLY A 82 28.73 5.21 -1.90
N ILE A 83 28.95 5.88 -0.77
CA ILE A 83 28.00 5.92 0.38
C ILE A 83 27.55 7.35 0.62
N GLY A 84 26.26 7.52 0.93
CA GLY A 84 25.65 8.77 1.35
C GLY A 84 24.72 8.57 2.54
N TYR A 85 24.21 9.66 3.08
CA TYR A 85 23.36 9.63 4.27
C TYR A 85 22.24 10.66 4.15
N TYR A 86 21.03 10.26 4.47
CA TYR A 86 19.96 11.18 4.86
C TYR A 86 19.95 11.25 6.38
N VAL A 87 20.03 12.46 6.92
CA VAL A 87 20.13 12.67 8.37
C VAL A 87 19.04 13.63 8.83
N PHE A 88 18.27 13.17 9.80
CA PHE A 88 17.19 13.94 10.43
C PHE A 88 17.55 14.17 11.90
N THR A 89 17.56 15.43 12.34
CA THR A 89 17.92 15.79 13.72
C THR A 89 16.78 16.57 14.38
N ASP A 90 16.26 16.07 15.50
CA ASP A 90 15.29 16.84 16.31
C ASP A 90 16.01 17.95 17.08
N ARG A 91 15.78 19.19 16.67
CA ARG A 91 16.36 20.39 17.31
C ARG A 91 15.52 20.90 18.48
N GLY A 92 14.44 20.19 18.83
CA GLY A 92 13.54 20.54 19.93
C GLY A 92 12.75 21.84 19.71
N ALA A 93 11.96 22.22 20.73
CA ALA A 93 11.17 23.45 20.70
C ALA A 93 12.02 24.73 20.85
N ALA A 94 13.26 24.61 21.37
CA ALA A 94 14.16 25.70 21.71
C ALA A 94 15.37 25.84 20.77
N GLY A 95 15.44 25.06 19.70
CA GLY A 95 16.51 25.11 18.72
C GLY A 95 16.52 26.44 17.99
N GLY A 96 17.52 27.26 18.30
CA GLY A 96 17.58 28.69 18.00
C GLY A 96 17.87 29.09 16.54
N ALA A 97 17.88 28.24 15.56
CA ALA A 97 17.89 28.61 14.16
C ALA A 97 16.62 28.07 13.52
N ALA A 98 15.76 28.96 13.01
CA ALA A 98 14.62 28.58 12.21
C ALA A 98 15.12 27.83 10.98
N THR A 99 15.06 26.50 10.99
CA THR A 99 15.19 25.73 9.74
C THR A 99 13.96 26.01 8.88
N LEU A 100 14.11 25.93 7.57
CA LEU A 100 12.97 26.06 6.63
C LEU A 100 11.80 25.12 6.97
N HIS A 101 12.09 24.01 7.67
CA HIS A 101 11.18 22.92 7.97
C HIS A 101 10.91 22.72 9.48
N GLY A 102 10.91 23.80 10.25
CA GLY A 102 10.53 23.75 11.65
C GLY A 102 11.55 23.06 12.58
N ARG A 103 11.12 22.01 13.33
CA ARG A 103 11.88 21.43 14.43
C ARG A 103 12.84 20.29 14.04
N ILE A 104 12.65 19.69 12.85
CA ILE A 104 13.54 18.64 12.34
C ILE A 104 14.47 19.24 11.28
N GLU A 105 15.75 19.26 11.57
CA GLU A 105 16.79 19.61 10.61
C GLU A 105 17.02 18.41 9.68
N ARG A 106 17.07 18.63 8.37
CA ARG A 106 17.09 17.61 7.33
C ARG A 106 18.31 17.79 6.45
N ALA A 107 19.20 16.81 6.46
CA ALA A 107 20.44 16.87 5.69
C ALA A 107 20.54 15.71 4.69
N ALA A 108 21.04 16.01 3.50
CA ALA A 108 21.46 15.04 2.50
C ALA A 108 22.99 15.14 2.36
N LEU A 109 23.71 14.19 2.97
CA LEU A 109 25.18 14.15 2.96
C LEU A 109 25.65 13.13 1.92
N GLY A 110 26.00 13.60 0.73
CA GLY A 110 26.37 12.78 -0.41
C GLY A 110 25.30 12.59 -1.46
N PRO A 111 24.00 12.33 -1.14
CA PRO A 111 22.96 12.35 -2.15
C PRO A 111 22.84 13.71 -2.82
N SER A 112 22.75 13.74 -4.16
CA SER A 112 22.72 14.96 -4.97
C SER A 112 21.82 14.78 -6.21
N GLY A 113 21.70 15.85 -6.98
CA GLY A 113 20.97 15.87 -8.24
C GLY A 113 19.57 16.47 -8.13
N TYR A 114 19.04 16.86 -9.27
CA TYR A 114 17.81 17.65 -9.41
C TYR A 114 16.63 17.13 -8.54
N MET A 115 16.38 15.83 -8.56
CA MET A 115 15.21 15.23 -7.87
C MET A 115 15.27 15.36 -6.35
N VAL A 116 16.47 15.51 -5.77
CA VAL A 116 16.66 15.70 -4.32
C VAL A 116 16.83 17.18 -4.00
N GLU A 117 17.70 17.87 -4.72
CA GLU A 117 18.03 19.28 -4.47
C GLU A 117 16.81 20.19 -4.70
N GLU A 118 16.07 20.01 -5.80
CA GLU A 118 14.87 20.79 -6.12
C GLU A 118 13.61 20.30 -5.41
N SER A 119 13.72 19.24 -4.61
CA SER A 119 12.55 18.74 -3.84
C SER A 119 12.10 19.71 -2.76
N GLY A 120 13.00 20.55 -2.25
CA GLY A 120 12.78 21.41 -1.09
C GLY A 120 12.60 20.61 0.22
N ALA A 121 12.97 19.33 0.23
CA ALA A 121 12.79 18.46 1.38
C ALA A 121 13.96 18.50 2.37
N TYR A 122 15.11 19.04 1.96
CA TYR A 122 16.34 19.08 2.74
C TYR A 122 16.85 20.50 2.90
N ASP A 123 17.36 20.81 4.10
CA ASP A 123 17.92 22.10 4.47
C ASP A 123 19.42 22.20 4.14
N ILE A 124 20.12 21.04 4.21
CA ILE A 124 21.58 20.97 4.15
C ILE A 124 22.00 19.95 3.11
N PHE A 125 22.89 20.37 2.22
CA PHE A 125 23.59 19.52 1.27
C PHE A 125 25.09 19.62 1.52
N ALA A 126 25.76 18.49 1.78
CA ALA A 126 27.18 18.42 2.02
C ALA A 126 27.78 17.07 1.56
N PRO A 127 29.09 16.95 1.42
CA PRO A 127 29.75 15.68 1.13
C PRO A 127 29.51 14.63 2.22
N ALA A 128 29.40 13.36 1.85
CA ALA A 128 29.25 12.25 2.80
C ALA A 128 30.38 12.18 3.85
N SER A 129 31.59 12.64 3.51
CA SER A 129 32.75 12.69 4.41
C SER A 129 32.55 13.62 5.62
N THR A 130 31.57 14.52 5.59
CA THR A 130 31.27 15.43 6.70
C THR A 130 30.46 14.81 7.82
N LEU A 131 29.95 13.57 7.67
CA LEU A 131 29.04 12.94 8.62
C LEU A 131 29.53 12.96 10.06
N ALA A 132 30.81 12.62 10.32
CA ALA A 132 31.34 12.55 11.67
C ALA A 132 31.37 13.94 12.36
N GLU A 133 31.71 14.99 11.62
CA GLU A 133 31.66 16.36 12.12
C GLU A 133 30.24 16.82 12.33
N PHE A 134 29.35 16.55 11.38
CA PHE A 134 27.92 16.85 11.44
C PHE A 134 27.25 16.26 12.70
N VAL A 135 27.55 15.00 13.02
CA VAL A 135 27.04 14.33 14.23
C VAL A 135 27.64 14.94 15.49
N ARG A 136 28.95 15.22 15.49
CA ARG A 136 29.66 15.80 16.64
C ARG A 136 29.10 17.17 17.03
N GLU A 137 28.83 18.03 16.07
CA GLU A 137 28.26 19.37 16.31
C GLU A 137 26.88 19.33 16.94
N ARG A 138 26.12 18.26 16.72
CA ARG A 138 24.74 18.10 17.21
C ARG A 138 24.66 17.30 18.49
N ASP A 139 25.69 16.53 18.82
CA ASP A 139 25.84 15.65 20.00
C ASP A 139 24.56 14.84 20.36
N PRO A 140 23.96 14.08 19.41
CA PRO A 140 22.76 13.29 19.68
C PRO A 140 23.09 12.22 20.73
N LYS A 141 22.14 11.96 21.65
CA LYS A 141 22.30 10.94 22.70
C LYS A 141 21.84 9.56 22.21
N ARG A 142 20.89 9.53 21.26
CA ARG A 142 20.35 8.32 20.71
C ARG A 142 20.20 8.47 19.19
N ILE A 143 20.88 7.62 18.44
CA ILE A 143 20.97 7.67 16.97
C ILE A 143 20.27 6.46 16.38
N GLY A 144 19.12 6.66 15.74
CA GLY A 144 18.38 5.62 15.03
C GLY A 144 19.04 5.28 13.69
N VAL A 145 19.14 3.99 13.39
CA VAL A 145 19.58 3.47 12.09
C VAL A 145 18.67 2.32 11.64
N ASN A 146 18.55 2.13 10.33
CA ASN A 146 17.62 1.16 9.76
C ASN A 146 18.14 -0.27 9.88
N MET A 147 17.98 -0.85 11.05
CA MET A 147 18.27 -2.26 11.37
C MET A 147 17.05 -2.88 12.04
N SER A 148 16.67 -4.08 11.58
CA SER A 148 15.60 -4.87 12.19
C SER A 148 15.82 -6.35 11.92
N ASP A 149 15.55 -7.18 12.93
CA ASP A 149 15.59 -8.64 12.80
C ASP A 149 14.28 -9.21 12.20
N GLU A 150 13.16 -8.47 12.31
CA GLU A 150 11.83 -8.95 11.93
C GLU A 150 11.19 -8.17 10.77
N ILE A 151 11.52 -6.89 10.60
CA ILE A 151 10.87 -6.00 9.63
C ILE A 151 11.83 -5.64 8.50
N GLY A 152 11.81 -6.41 7.41
CA GLY A 152 12.71 -6.20 6.27
C GLY A 152 12.64 -4.81 5.65
N SER A 153 11.48 -4.15 5.66
CA SER A 153 11.33 -2.76 5.18
C SER A 153 12.00 -1.72 6.10
N ALA A 154 12.40 -2.11 7.31
CA ALA A 154 13.16 -1.28 8.25
C ALA A 154 14.62 -1.72 8.40
N ASP A 155 15.08 -2.70 7.59
CA ASP A 155 16.43 -3.29 7.61
C ASP A 155 17.21 -2.95 6.33
N GLY A 156 17.43 -1.66 6.08
CA GLY A 156 18.21 -1.17 4.93
C GLY A 156 19.72 -1.13 5.13
N LEU A 157 20.19 -1.18 6.39
CA LEU A 157 21.59 -1.03 6.73
C LEU A 157 22.32 -2.39 6.69
N SER A 158 23.02 -2.68 5.58
CA SER A 158 23.82 -3.91 5.50
C SER A 158 24.93 -3.95 6.56
N TYR A 159 25.39 -5.17 6.90
CA TYR A 159 26.49 -5.37 7.85
C TYR A 159 27.74 -4.53 7.50
N ALA A 160 28.11 -4.48 6.23
CA ALA A 160 29.29 -3.70 5.79
C ALA A 160 29.07 -2.19 5.93
N MET A 161 27.86 -1.71 5.67
CA MET A 161 27.50 -0.31 5.86
C MET A 161 27.44 0.04 7.35
N HIS A 162 26.93 -0.84 8.20
CA HIS A 162 26.96 -0.67 9.66
C HIS A 162 28.40 -0.56 10.19
N ALA A 163 29.30 -1.48 9.80
CA ALA A 163 30.70 -1.45 10.19
C ALA A 163 31.40 -0.17 9.72
N HIS A 164 31.07 0.31 8.50
CA HIS A 164 31.57 1.58 7.99
C HIS A 164 31.05 2.77 8.82
N LEU A 165 29.77 2.78 9.17
CA LEU A 165 29.16 3.84 9.97
C LEU A 165 29.78 3.91 11.38
N VAL A 166 29.92 2.77 12.06
CA VAL A 166 30.61 2.66 13.37
C VAL A 166 32.02 3.26 13.30
N LYS A 167 32.80 2.88 12.28
CA LYS A 167 34.14 3.39 12.07
C LYS A 167 34.16 4.92 11.79
N THR A 168 33.20 5.41 11.01
CA THR A 168 33.10 6.83 10.63
C THR A 168 32.74 7.70 11.82
N LEU A 169 31.79 7.27 12.63
CA LEU A 169 31.32 8.03 13.80
C LEU A 169 32.34 7.99 14.96
N GLY A 170 32.94 6.82 15.20
CA GLY A 170 33.82 6.62 16.38
C GLY A 170 33.06 6.80 17.70
N GLU A 171 33.78 6.61 18.82
CA GLU A 171 33.20 6.85 20.13
C GLU A 171 33.14 8.35 20.47
N PRO A 172 32.10 8.79 21.23
CA PRO A 172 31.05 7.97 21.86
C PRO A 172 29.82 7.70 20.99
N TYR A 173 29.79 8.12 19.72
CA TYR A 173 28.59 8.11 18.88
C TYR A 173 28.27 6.71 18.37
N ALA A 174 29.28 5.88 18.12
CA ALA A 174 29.07 4.49 17.68
C ALA A 174 28.27 3.67 18.70
N SER A 175 28.51 3.88 20.01
CA SER A 175 27.76 3.21 21.08
C SER A 175 26.35 3.76 21.30
N ARG A 176 25.98 4.85 20.64
CA ARG A 176 24.64 5.46 20.69
C ARG A 176 23.71 4.99 19.56
N LEU A 177 24.19 4.13 18.66
CA LEU A 177 23.39 3.58 17.58
C LEU A 177 22.33 2.60 18.12
N VAL A 178 21.11 2.76 17.67
CA VAL A 178 19.97 1.90 18.02
C VAL A 178 19.14 1.57 16.78
N SER A 179 18.38 0.48 16.80
CA SER A 179 17.41 0.18 15.77
C SER A 179 16.36 1.29 15.64
N ALA A 180 16.05 1.69 14.42
CA ALA A 180 14.97 2.62 14.08
C ALA A 180 13.69 1.89 13.60
N GLU A 181 13.55 0.57 13.82
CA GLU A 181 12.46 -0.23 13.24
C GLU A 181 11.07 0.32 13.57
N ARG A 182 10.83 0.73 14.83
CA ARG A 182 9.54 1.31 15.22
C ARG A 182 9.33 2.70 14.64
N LEU A 183 10.37 3.55 14.61
CA LEU A 183 10.33 4.84 13.95
C LEU A 183 9.95 4.68 12.47
N VAL A 184 10.63 3.78 11.76
CA VAL A 184 10.36 3.51 10.34
C VAL A 184 8.94 2.98 10.15
N SER A 185 8.52 2.04 10.99
CA SER A 185 7.17 1.48 10.95
C SER A 185 6.09 2.55 11.10
N GLU A 186 6.19 3.39 12.14
CA GLU A 186 5.21 4.45 12.37
C GLU A 186 5.31 5.58 11.32
N PHE A 187 6.52 5.95 10.91
CA PHE A 187 6.72 6.93 9.85
C PHE A 187 6.04 6.50 8.55
N ARG A 188 6.14 5.23 8.17
CA ARG A 188 5.49 4.71 6.96
C ARG A 188 3.99 4.52 7.12
N SER A 189 3.55 3.92 8.22
CA SER A 189 2.14 3.53 8.39
C SER A 189 1.19 4.66 8.75
N ARG A 190 1.67 5.75 9.34
CA ARG A 190 0.88 6.97 9.58
C ARG A 190 0.77 7.77 8.30
N ARG A 191 -0.39 7.73 7.64
CA ARG A 191 -0.58 8.35 6.33
C ARG A 191 -1.00 9.81 6.42
N VAL A 192 -0.46 10.63 5.51
CA VAL A 192 -0.88 12.02 5.28
C VAL A 192 -1.92 12.10 4.17
N ALA A 193 -2.66 13.21 4.08
CA ALA A 193 -3.76 13.35 3.12
C ALA A 193 -3.31 13.13 1.66
N SER A 194 -2.13 13.61 1.29
CA SER A 194 -1.55 13.43 -0.04
C SER A 194 -1.27 11.96 -0.38
N GLU A 195 -0.85 11.13 0.61
CA GLU A 195 -0.71 9.68 0.43
C GLU A 195 -2.05 8.99 0.23
N ILE A 196 -3.06 9.36 1.03
CA ILE A 196 -4.41 8.76 0.95
C ILE A 196 -5.00 8.97 -0.44
N VAL A 197 -4.78 10.13 -1.06
CA VAL A 197 -5.20 10.41 -2.44
C VAL A 197 -4.51 9.48 -3.44
N ALA A 198 -3.19 9.29 -3.30
CA ALA A 198 -2.42 8.40 -4.17
C ALA A 198 -2.85 6.93 -4.03
N PHE A 199 -3.09 6.47 -2.79
CA PHE A 199 -3.63 5.14 -2.54
C PHE A 199 -5.03 4.95 -3.12
N GLY A 200 -5.91 5.94 -3.00
CA GLY A 200 -7.24 5.91 -3.59
C GLY A 200 -7.20 5.77 -5.12
N GLU A 201 -6.25 6.43 -5.79
CA GLU A 201 -6.02 6.27 -7.23
C GLU A 201 -5.56 4.84 -7.57
N ALA A 202 -4.59 4.30 -6.83
CA ALA A 202 -4.09 2.94 -7.02
C ALA A 202 -5.19 1.88 -6.80
N ALA A 203 -5.94 1.99 -5.69
CA ALA A 203 -7.08 1.10 -5.37
C ALA A 203 -8.17 1.16 -6.44
N GLY A 204 -8.48 2.36 -6.95
CA GLY A 204 -9.44 2.55 -8.06
C GLY A 204 -9.02 1.82 -9.34
N ILE A 205 -7.75 1.87 -9.68
CA ILE A 205 -7.18 1.15 -10.84
C ILE A 205 -7.28 -0.37 -10.60
N ALA A 206 -6.84 -0.84 -9.43
CA ALA A 206 -6.86 -2.27 -9.09
C ALA A 206 -8.26 -2.85 -9.18
N VAL A 207 -9.24 -2.24 -8.53
CA VAL A 207 -10.65 -2.70 -8.53
C VAL A 207 -11.23 -2.66 -9.94
N THR A 208 -11.03 -1.55 -10.69
CA THR A 208 -11.58 -1.41 -12.05
C THR A 208 -11.04 -2.49 -12.99
N LEU A 209 -9.74 -2.76 -12.96
CA LEU A 209 -9.15 -3.79 -13.80
C LEU A 209 -9.59 -5.20 -13.38
N THR A 210 -9.72 -5.46 -12.08
CA THR A 210 -10.21 -6.75 -11.57
C THR A 210 -11.65 -7.04 -12.02
N GLU A 211 -12.56 -6.06 -11.92
CA GLU A 211 -13.94 -6.23 -12.36
C GLU A 211 -14.06 -6.44 -13.88
N ARG A 212 -13.20 -5.80 -14.67
CA ARG A 212 -13.11 -6.03 -16.12
C ARG A 212 -12.56 -7.43 -16.42
N ALA A 213 -11.52 -7.86 -15.71
CA ALA A 213 -10.94 -9.18 -15.86
C ALA A 213 -11.94 -10.30 -15.55
N LEU A 214 -12.83 -10.08 -14.55
CA LEU A 214 -13.91 -10.98 -14.16
C LEU A 214 -15.21 -10.70 -14.94
N SER A 215 -15.12 -10.44 -16.23
CA SER A 215 -16.27 -10.21 -17.11
C SER A 215 -16.10 -10.90 -18.46
N ASN A 216 -17.15 -10.86 -19.31
CA ASN A 216 -17.07 -11.37 -20.67
C ASN A 216 -16.20 -10.52 -21.62
N GLU A 217 -15.61 -9.41 -21.16
CA GLU A 217 -14.55 -8.73 -21.89
C GLU A 217 -13.29 -9.62 -22.02
N VAL A 218 -13.02 -10.44 -21.01
CA VAL A 218 -11.81 -11.26 -20.91
C VAL A 218 -12.12 -12.76 -20.91
N VAL A 219 -13.14 -13.17 -20.14
CA VAL A 219 -13.48 -14.58 -19.97
C VAL A 219 -14.50 -15.04 -21.00
N THR A 220 -14.12 -16.02 -21.81
CA THR A 220 -15.01 -16.84 -22.62
C THR A 220 -15.01 -18.24 -22.00
N PRO A 221 -16.11 -18.65 -21.28
CA PRO A 221 -16.18 -19.97 -20.65
C PRO A 221 -15.95 -21.11 -21.66
N GLY A 222 -15.22 -22.15 -21.25
CA GLY A 222 -14.81 -23.25 -22.11
C GLY A 222 -13.60 -22.98 -22.99
N ARG A 223 -13.01 -21.76 -22.94
CA ARG A 223 -11.87 -21.36 -23.75
C ARG A 223 -10.76 -20.66 -22.98
N THR A 224 -11.09 -19.62 -22.22
CA THR A 224 -10.12 -18.81 -21.47
C THR A 224 -9.57 -19.59 -20.29
N THR A 225 -8.25 -19.62 -20.13
CA THR A 225 -7.56 -20.22 -18.98
C THR A 225 -7.42 -19.22 -17.82
N LEU A 226 -7.08 -19.70 -16.63
CA LEU A 226 -6.76 -18.82 -15.49
C LEU A 226 -5.54 -17.95 -15.79
N GLU A 227 -4.56 -18.49 -16.48
CA GLU A 227 -3.34 -17.79 -16.86
C GLU A 227 -3.62 -16.67 -17.89
N ASP A 228 -4.51 -16.88 -18.85
CA ASP A 228 -4.93 -15.82 -19.80
C ASP A 228 -5.48 -14.60 -19.09
N VAL A 229 -6.26 -14.77 -18.01
CA VAL A 229 -6.80 -13.67 -17.20
C VAL A 229 -5.67 -12.92 -16.49
N ALA A 230 -4.70 -13.65 -15.93
CA ALA A 230 -3.55 -13.03 -15.24
C ALA A 230 -2.68 -12.23 -16.21
N TRP A 231 -2.37 -12.75 -17.40
CA TRP A 231 -1.63 -12.03 -18.43
C TRP A 231 -2.38 -10.81 -18.95
N TRP A 232 -3.69 -10.90 -19.09
CA TRP A 232 -4.49 -9.73 -19.47
C TRP A 232 -4.35 -8.59 -18.46
N LEU A 233 -4.33 -8.87 -17.15
CA LEU A 233 -4.11 -7.87 -16.11
C LEU A 233 -2.70 -7.25 -16.22
N GLN A 234 -1.66 -8.05 -16.44
CA GLN A 234 -0.29 -7.56 -16.66
C GLN A 234 -0.20 -6.63 -17.86
N ASP A 235 -0.83 -7.00 -18.99
CA ASP A 235 -0.87 -6.14 -20.18
C ASP A 235 -1.53 -4.78 -19.89
N ARG A 236 -2.63 -4.77 -19.10
CA ARG A 236 -3.32 -3.52 -18.74
C ARG A 236 -2.47 -2.61 -17.84
N LEU A 237 -1.61 -3.17 -17.02
CA LEU A 237 -0.64 -2.38 -16.23
C LEU A 237 0.48 -1.84 -17.11
N LEU A 238 1.04 -2.67 -17.96
CA LEU A 238 2.10 -2.26 -18.89
C LEU A 238 1.67 -1.08 -19.78
N GLU A 239 0.44 -1.09 -20.30
CA GLU A 239 -0.14 0.01 -21.07
C GLU A 239 -0.22 1.33 -20.30
N ARG A 240 -0.28 1.27 -18.98
CA ARG A 240 -0.37 2.44 -18.08
C ARG A 240 0.97 2.84 -17.48
N GLY A 241 2.06 2.11 -17.81
CA GLY A 241 3.35 2.28 -17.15
C GLY A 241 3.28 2.03 -15.65
N LEU A 242 2.50 1.01 -15.25
CA LEU A 242 2.35 0.53 -13.88
C LEU A 242 2.93 -0.88 -13.75
N GLU A 243 3.11 -1.32 -12.51
CA GLU A 243 3.58 -2.66 -12.18
C GLU A 243 2.55 -3.39 -11.31
N SER A 244 2.56 -4.71 -11.37
CA SER A 244 1.85 -5.54 -10.40
C SER A 244 2.58 -5.49 -9.05
N GLU A 245 1.83 -5.45 -7.98
CA GLU A 245 2.40 -5.63 -6.64
C GLU A 245 2.83 -7.07 -6.41
N PHE A 246 2.15 -8.01 -7.03
CA PHE A 246 2.49 -9.43 -7.03
C PHE A 246 3.38 -9.77 -8.22
N ASP A 247 4.15 -10.85 -8.11
CA ASP A 247 4.92 -11.42 -9.23
C ASP A 247 4.00 -11.70 -10.43
N MET A 248 2.86 -12.35 -10.17
CA MET A 248 1.78 -12.57 -11.12
C MET A 248 0.44 -12.41 -10.41
N PRO A 249 -0.59 -11.77 -11.03
CA PRO A 249 -1.93 -11.78 -10.48
C PRO A 249 -2.41 -13.21 -10.22
N SER A 250 -2.88 -13.48 -9.01
CA SER A 250 -3.38 -14.80 -8.63
C SER A 250 -4.82 -14.96 -9.05
N VAL A 251 -5.09 -15.91 -9.95
CA VAL A 251 -6.42 -16.22 -10.43
C VAL A 251 -6.78 -17.64 -9.99
N TYR A 252 -7.84 -17.78 -9.18
CA TYR A 252 -8.21 -19.05 -8.55
C TYR A 252 -9.62 -19.45 -8.90
N ILE A 253 -9.86 -20.77 -8.88
CA ILE A 253 -11.22 -21.33 -8.81
C ILE A 253 -11.39 -21.98 -7.45
N THR A 254 -12.47 -21.64 -6.77
CA THR A 254 -12.90 -22.33 -5.56
C THR A 254 -13.88 -23.45 -5.95
N GLY A 255 -13.51 -24.67 -5.61
CA GLY A 255 -14.32 -25.87 -5.85
C GLY A 255 -14.57 -26.67 -4.57
N PRO A 256 -15.43 -27.70 -4.65
CA PRO A 256 -15.76 -28.54 -3.49
C PRO A 256 -14.55 -29.35 -2.98
N ASN A 257 -13.51 -29.49 -3.77
CA ASN A 257 -12.29 -30.23 -3.42
C ASN A 257 -11.10 -29.32 -3.07
N GLY A 258 -11.33 -28.00 -2.99
CA GLY A 258 -10.30 -27.03 -2.67
C GLY A 258 -10.18 -25.93 -3.72
N ILE A 259 -8.97 -25.41 -3.85
CA ILE A 259 -8.63 -24.28 -4.72
C ILE A 259 -7.77 -24.78 -5.87
N GLU A 260 -8.11 -24.37 -7.09
CA GLU A 260 -7.27 -24.52 -8.28
C GLU A 260 -6.62 -23.17 -8.58
N ALA A 261 -5.28 -23.13 -8.53
CA ALA A 261 -4.50 -21.91 -8.72
C ALA A 261 -4.26 -21.59 -10.21
N THR A 262 -3.73 -20.40 -10.47
CA THR A 262 -3.38 -19.89 -11.80
C THR A 262 -2.61 -20.92 -12.61
N SER A 263 -3.11 -21.25 -13.81
CA SER A 263 -2.56 -22.28 -14.68
C SER A 263 -3.09 -22.12 -16.11
N ASN A 264 -2.23 -22.43 -17.10
CA ASN A 264 -2.62 -22.53 -18.51
C ASN A 264 -3.39 -23.83 -18.83
N ALA A 265 -3.34 -24.81 -17.95
CA ALA A 265 -4.06 -26.06 -18.12
C ALA A 265 -5.53 -25.99 -17.63
N ARG A 266 -5.86 -25.01 -16.76
CA ARG A 266 -7.19 -24.86 -16.18
C ARG A 266 -8.03 -23.88 -16.99
N ILE A 267 -8.92 -24.40 -17.81
CA ILE A 267 -9.91 -23.64 -18.58
C ILE A 267 -11.12 -23.34 -17.69
N ILE A 268 -11.54 -22.09 -17.65
CA ILE A 268 -12.72 -21.61 -16.91
C ILE A 268 -13.98 -22.22 -17.52
N GLN A 269 -14.84 -22.84 -16.69
CA GLN A 269 -16.04 -23.55 -17.13
C GLN A 269 -17.31 -22.92 -16.54
N PRO A 270 -18.46 -23.11 -17.21
CA PRO A 270 -19.75 -22.78 -16.61
C PRO A 270 -19.95 -23.46 -15.26
N GLY A 271 -20.32 -22.69 -14.23
CA GLY A 271 -20.49 -23.16 -12.86
C GLY A 271 -19.30 -22.92 -11.96
N ASP A 272 -18.17 -22.44 -12.47
CA ASP A 272 -17.01 -22.09 -11.68
C ASP A 272 -17.28 -20.85 -10.82
N VAL A 273 -16.74 -20.85 -9.59
CA VAL A 273 -16.57 -19.66 -8.75
C VAL A 273 -15.10 -19.24 -8.85
N ILE A 274 -14.87 -18.18 -9.58
CA ILE A 274 -13.53 -17.64 -9.86
C ILE A 274 -13.24 -16.42 -9.00
N MET A 275 -12.01 -16.28 -8.53
CA MET A 275 -11.55 -15.11 -7.81
C MET A 275 -10.19 -14.64 -8.33
N ILE A 276 -9.97 -13.35 -8.23
CA ILE A 276 -8.68 -12.71 -8.45
C ILE A 276 -8.20 -12.12 -7.14
N ASP A 277 -6.90 -12.28 -6.89
CA ASP A 277 -6.14 -11.78 -5.76
C ASP A 277 -4.88 -11.11 -6.31
N TRP A 278 -4.79 -9.79 -6.17
CA TRP A 278 -3.66 -9.03 -6.72
C TRP A 278 -3.63 -7.59 -6.25
N GLY A 279 -2.52 -6.93 -6.54
CA GLY A 279 -2.35 -5.51 -6.30
C GLY A 279 -1.72 -4.75 -7.47
N VAL A 280 -1.87 -3.44 -7.45
CA VAL A 280 -1.28 -2.49 -8.39
C VAL A 280 -0.28 -1.63 -7.66
N ARG A 281 0.88 -1.42 -8.26
CA ARG A 281 1.88 -0.47 -7.79
C ARG A 281 1.81 0.82 -8.59
N LEU A 282 1.35 1.89 -7.93
CA LEU A 282 1.40 3.26 -8.46
C LEU A 282 2.45 4.05 -7.68
N MET A 283 3.50 4.53 -8.36
CA MET A 283 4.68 5.12 -7.72
C MET A 283 5.33 4.11 -6.74
N ASN A 284 5.30 4.39 -5.44
CA ASN A 284 5.74 3.49 -4.38
C ASN A 284 4.58 3.00 -3.49
N PHE A 285 3.34 2.99 -4.01
CA PHE A 285 2.18 2.53 -3.27
C PHE A 285 1.62 1.26 -3.90
N GLY A 286 1.64 0.17 -3.11
CA GLY A 286 1.10 -1.14 -3.45
C GLY A 286 -0.28 -1.31 -2.84
N THR A 287 -1.22 -1.84 -3.60
CA THR A 287 -2.58 -2.20 -3.16
C THR A 287 -2.73 -3.71 -3.06
N ASP A 288 -3.79 -4.16 -2.38
CA ASP A 288 -4.15 -5.57 -2.31
C ASP A 288 -5.68 -5.73 -2.32
N VAL A 289 -6.22 -6.41 -3.33
CA VAL A 289 -7.67 -6.53 -3.51
C VAL A 289 -8.10 -7.89 -4.02
N LYS A 290 -9.26 -8.37 -3.56
CA LYS A 290 -9.88 -9.58 -4.09
C LYS A 290 -11.27 -9.30 -4.63
N ARG A 291 -11.62 -9.95 -5.74
CA ARG A 291 -12.98 -9.97 -6.29
C ARG A 291 -13.36 -11.39 -6.70
N VAL A 292 -14.66 -11.65 -6.64
CA VAL A 292 -15.25 -12.97 -6.92
C VAL A 292 -16.29 -12.85 -8.02
N ALA A 293 -16.29 -13.81 -8.94
CA ALA A 293 -17.31 -13.97 -9.96
C ALA A 293 -17.85 -15.41 -9.98
N TYR A 294 -19.10 -15.55 -10.40
CA TYR A 294 -19.69 -16.83 -10.78
C TYR A 294 -19.88 -16.91 -12.29
N VAL A 295 -19.47 -18.01 -12.87
CA VAL A 295 -19.65 -18.29 -14.32
C VAL A 295 -21.00 -19.00 -14.52
N LEU A 296 -21.95 -18.35 -15.18
CA LEU A 296 -23.30 -18.90 -15.40
C LEU A 296 -23.26 -20.20 -16.19
N LYS A 297 -24.07 -21.16 -15.78
CA LYS A 297 -24.33 -22.35 -16.57
C LYS A 297 -25.34 -22.03 -17.71
N PRO A 298 -25.38 -22.85 -18.78
CA PRO A 298 -26.37 -22.68 -19.82
C PRO A 298 -27.80 -22.64 -19.24
N GLY A 299 -28.54 -21.59 -19.58
CA GLY A 299 -29.92 -21.38 -19.10
C GLY A 299 -30.04 -20.60 -17.77
N GLU A 300 -28.93 -20.38 -17.05
CA GLU A 300 -28.92 -19.50 -15.85
C GLU A 300 -28.90 -18.03 -16.26
N THR A 301 -29.64 -17.20 -15.53
CA THR A 301 -29.63 -15.73 -15.65
C THR A 301 -29.03 -15.04 -14.43
N THR A 302 -28.94 -15.78 -13.32
CA THR A 302 -28.39 -15.35 -12.02
C THR A 302 -27.62 -16.51 -11.40
N PRO A 303 -26.70 -16.25 -10.48
CA PRO A 303 -26.06 -17.30 -9.69
C PRO A 303 -27.07 -18.13 -8.92
N PRO A 304 -26.80 -19.41 -8.61
CA PRO A 304 -27.57 -20.22 -7.70
C PRO A 304 -27.80 -19.51 -6.37
N ALA A 305 -28.99 -19.65 -5.80
CA ALA A 305 -29.40 -18.96 -4.56
C ALA A 305 -28.45 -19.23 -3.38
N SER A 306 -27.89 -20.44 -3.27
CA SER A 306 -26.96 -20.81 -2.21
C SER A 306 -25.59 -20.13 -2.38
N ILE A 307 -25.11 -19.97 -3.61
CA ILE A 307 -23.85 -19.25 -3.90
C ILE A 307 -24.02 -17.76 -3.63
N GLN A 308 -25.15 -17.16 -4.05
CA GLN A 308 -25.48 -15.78 -3.72
C GLN A 308 -25.56 -15.58 -2.20
N ALA A 309 -26.25 -16.48 -1.50
CA ALA A 309 -26.38 -16.41 -0.04
C ALA A 309 -25.04 -16.58 0.68
N ALA A 310 -24.11 -17.38 0.15
CA ALA A 310 -22.76 -17.49 0.69
C ALA A 310 -21.98 -16.16 0.54
N PHE A 311 -22.10 -15.50 -0.61
CA PHE A 311 -21.54 -14.17 -0.82
C PHE A 311 -22.15 -13.13 0.13
N ASP A 312 -23.48 -13.10 0.27
CA ASP A 312 -24.18 -12.17 1.15
C ASP A 312 -23.78 -12.36 2.62
N LYS A 313 -23.54 -13.61 3.05
CA LYS A 313 -22.99 -13.90 4.39
C LYS A 313 -21.57 -13.39 4.54
N ALA A 314 -20.72 -13.52 3.50
CA ALA A 314 -19.39 -12.94 3.52
C ALA A 314 -19.47 -11.42 3.71
N ILE A 315 -20.35 -10.72 3.00
CA ILE A 315 -20.57 -9.27 3.19
C ILE A 315 -21.06 -8.95 4.62
N ALA A 316 -21.94 -9.74 5.20
CA ALA A 316 -22.42 -9.55 6.57
C ALA A 316 -21.29 -9.70 7.62
N VAL A 317 -20.34 -10.62 7.40
CA VAL A 317 -19.13 -10.76 8.23
C VAL A 317 -18.32 -9.46 8.26
N ARG A 318 -18.18 -8.79 7.12
CA ARG A 318 -17.47 -7.49 7.02
C ARG A 318 -18.00 -6.46 8.02
N ASP A 319 -19.31 -6.36 8.15
CA ASP A 319 -19.93 -5.38 9.03
C ASP A 319 -19.74 -5.71 10.51
N VAL A 320 -19.61 -6.99 10.87
CA VAL A 320 -19.25 -7.41 12.23
C VAL A 320 -17.83 -6.99 12.55
N ILE A 321 -16.88 -7.31 11.68
CA ILE A 321 -15.47 -7.01 11.86
C ILE A 321 -15.22 -5.50 11.94
N LYS A 322 -15.79 -4.72 11.03
CA LYS A 322 -15.64 -3.25 11.01
C LYS A 322 -16.00 -2.59 12.33
N ARG A 323 -17.02 -3.09 13.03
CA ARG A 323 -17.45 -2.52 14.32
C ARG A 323 -16.45 -2.78 15.45
N ALA A 324 -15.68 -3.85 15.36
CA ALA A 324 -14.70 -4.23 16.38
C ALA A 324 -13.38 -3.44 16.29
N ILE A 325 -13.02 -2.91 15.11
CA ILE A 325 -11.76 -2.22 14.89
C ILE A 325 -11.90 -0.74 15.27
N LYS A 326 -11.04 -0.27 16.20
CA LYS A 326 -11.02 1.11 16.70
C LYS A 326 -9.59 1.64 16.77
N PRO A 327 -9.36 2.95 16.55
CA PRO A 327 -8.05 3.56 16.80
C PRO A 327 -7.73 3.57 18.31
N GLY A 328 -6.44 3.68 18.63
CA GLY A 328 -5.95 3.76 20.02
C GLY A 328 -5.89 2.41 20.74
N ILE A 329 -6.11 1.31 20.03
CA ILE A 329 -6.08 -0.04 20.60
C ILE A 329 -4.96 -0.84 19.90
N ARG A 330 -4.23 -1.66 20.67
CA ARG A 330 -3.22 -2.57 20.09
C ARG A 330 -3.87 -3.59 19.15
N ALA A 331 -3.16 -3.97 18.11
CA ALA A 331 -3.67 -4.90 17.11
C ALA A 331 -4.02 -6.28 17.71
N ASP A 332 -3.21 -6.82 18.62
CA ASP A 332 -3.49 -8.09 19.31
C ASP A 332 -4.75 -8.06 20.19
N ALA A 333 -5.03 -6.93 20.82
CA ALA A 333 -6.27 -6.75 21.60
C ALA A 333 -7.48 -6.57 20.65
N THR A 334 -7.29 -5.92 19.53
CA THR A 334 -8.31 -5.76 18.49
C THR A 334 -8.68 -7.11 17.87
N MET A 335 -7.71 -8.00 17.59
CA MET A 335 -7.99 -9.36 17.12
C MET A 335 -8.89 -10.14 18.09
N LYS A 336 -8.60 -10.06 19.39
CA LYS A 336 -9.45 -10.70 20.43
C LYS A 336 -10.88 -10.16 20.42
N ALA A 337 -11.05 -8.85 20.23
CA ALA A 337 -12.37 -8.22 20.11
C ALA A 337 -13.11 -8.65 18.85
N MET A 338 -12.40 -8.79 17.73
CA MET A 338 -12.95 -9.29 16.46
C MET A 338 -13.42 -10.75 16.61
N ASP A 339 -12.60 -11.59 17.22
CA ASP A 339 -12.94 -13.00 17.51
C ASP A 339 -14.20 -13.12 18.35
N ALA A 340 -14.31 -12.34 19.43
CA ALA A 340 -15.49 -12.32 20.28
C ALA A 340 -16.72 -11.87 19.51
N ALA A 341 -16.64 -10.78 18.76
CA ALA A 341 -17.74 -10.24 17.95
C ALA A 341 -18.23 -11.23 16.89
N LEU A 342 -17.31 -11.96 16.23
CA LEU A 342 -17.65 -12.97 15.24
C LEU A 342 -18.37 -14.16 15.89
N ARG A 343 -17.89 -14.67 17.04
CA ARG A 343 -18.54 -15.76 17.77
C ARG A 343 -19.91 -15.35 18.30
N ASP A 344 -20.05 -14.14 18.83
CA ASP A 344 -21.33 -13.61 19.32
C ASP A 344 -22.36 -13.45 18.17
N ALA A 345 -21.88 -13.17 16.96
CA ALA A 345 -22.71 -13.13 15.75
C ALA A 345 -23.02 -14.53 15.15
N GLY A 346 -22.55 -15.61 15.78
CA GLY A 346 -22.82 -16.99 15.37
C GLY A 346 -21.87 -17.57 14.34
N TYR A 347 -20.76 -16.90 14.03
CA TYR A 347 -19.73 -17.40 13.12
C TYR A 347 -18.72 -18.30 13.84
N GLY A 348 -18.16 -19.29 13.13
CA GLY A 348 -16.96 -19.99 13.54
C GLY A 348 -15.74 -19.11 13.27
N VAL A 349 -14.80 -19.04 14.20
CA VAL A 349 -13.47 -18.43 13.96
C VAL A 349 -12.46 -19.54 13.84
N ILE A 350 -11.78 -19.61 12.70
CA ILE A 350 -10.86 -20.70 12.38
C ILE A 350 -9.45 -20.16 12.05
N GLU A 351 -8.50 -21.08 12.09
CA GLU A 351 -7.11 -20.82 11.69
C GLU A 351 -6.76 -21.57 10.39
N PHE A 352 -5.81 -21.06 9.64
CA PHE A 352 -5.14 -21.73 8.52
C PHE A 352 -6.07 -22.35 7.47
N ASN A 353 -7.19 -21.69 7.11
CA ASN A 353 -8.09 -22.17 6.04
C ASN A 353 -8.60 -23.62 6.24
N ARG A 354 -8.86 -24.02 7.49
CA ARG A 354 -9.39 -25.35 7.85
C ARG A 354 -10.80 -25.23 8.41
N PRO A 355 -11.82 -25.18 7.54
CA PRO A 355 -13.21 -25.03 7.99
C PRO A 355 -13.67 -26.20 8.84
N ASN A 356 -14.49 -25.90 9.85
CA ASN A 356 -15.12 -26.90 10.69
C ASN A 356 -16.12 -27.76 9.91
N ALA A 357 -16.40 -28.97 10.37
CA ALA A 357 -17.35 -29.88 9.73
C ALA A 357 -18.82 -29.64 10.14
N ASP A 358 -19.13 -28.47 10.71
CA ASP A 358 -20.49 -28.06 11.11
C ASP A 358 -21.18 -27.24 10.00
N ASP A 359 -22.42 -26.81 10.27
CA ASP A 359 -23.25 -26.04 9.37
C ASP A 359 -23.11 -24.52 9.51
N LYS A 360 -22.19 -24.04 10.37
CA LYS A 360 -21.92 -22.61 10.55
C LYS A 360 -21.07 -22.06 9.40
N THR A 361 -21.17 -20.78 9.17
CA THR A 361 -20.17 -20.07 8.37
C THR A 361 -18.92 -19.84 9.22
N ASP A 362 -17.77 -20.31 8.76
CA ASP A 362 -16.48 -20.06 9.39
C ASP A 362 -15.79 -18.86 8.76
N VAL A 363 -15.01 -18.16 9.57
CA VAL A 363 -14.25 -16.97 9.16
C VAL A 363 -12.79 -17.15 9.57
N VAL A 364 -11.90 -16.86 8.64
CA VAL A 364 -10.48 -16.61 8.90
C VAL A 364 -10.12 -15.25 8.33
N TYR A 365 -9.34 -14.47 9.06
CA TYR A 365 -8.92 -13.14 8.65
C TYR A 365 -7.43 -12.93 8.83
N GLY A 366 -6.88 -11.94 8.11
CA GLY A 366 -5.47 -11.62 8.18
C GLY A 366 -5.19 -10.23 7.64
N PHE A 367 -5.60 -9.17 8.38
CA PHE A 367 -5.42 -7.79 7.93
C PHE A 367 -3.98 -7.36 8.16
N HIS A 368 -3.29 -7.13 7.07
CA HIS A 368 -1.89 -6.67 7.08
C HIS A 368 -1.78 -5.25 6.54
N PRO A 369 -0.79 -4.47 6.97
CA PRO A 369 -0.53 -3.16 6.39
C PRO A 369 -0.25 -3.27 4.90
N VAL A 370 -0.79 -2.34 4.11
CA VAL A 370 -0.37 -2.09 2.73
C VAL A 370 0.33 -0.74 2.67
N GLY A 371 1.28 -0.62 1.77
CA GLY A 371 2.09 0.58 1.69
C GLY A 371 3.00 0.58 0.48
N ASN A 372 4.31 0.59 0.69
CA ASN A 372 5.29 0.51 -0.39
C ASN A 372 5.37 -0.91 -0.98
N THR A 373 4.75 -1.86 -0.32
CA THR A 373 4.52 -3.24 -0.77
C THR A 373 3.13 -3.69 -0.33
N GLY A 374 2.58 -4.74 -0.94
CA GLY A 374 1.28 -5.33 -0.55
C GLY A 374 1.29 -5.86 0.88
N HIS A 375 2.42 -6.41 1.36
CA HIS A 375 2.66 -6.74 2.78
C HIS A 375 3.71 -5.77 3.32
N ASP A 376 3.28 -4.65 3.88
CA ASP A 376 4.18 -3.60 4.38
C ASP A 376 4.26 -3.60 5.92
N ILE A 377 4.84 -2.54 6.46
CA ILE A 377 5.06 -2.33 7.91
C ILE A 377 3.95 -1.48 8.52
N GLY A 378 3.69 -1.73 9.78
CA GLY A 378 2.66 -1.04 10.56
C GLY A 378 1.92 -2.00 11.48
N PRO A 379 0.90 -1.53 12.22
CA PRO A 379 0.03 -2.41 13.02
C PRO A 379 -0.63 -3.48 12.15
N SER A 380 -0.53 -4.74 12.56
CA SER A 380 -1.04 -5.89 11.81
C SER A 380 -2.01 -6.72 12.64
N LEU A 381 -3.18 -7.01 12.07
CA LEU A 381 -4.20 -7.86 12.67
C LEU A 381 -4.07 -9.30 12.14
N THR A 382 -2.87 -9.85 12.27
CA THR A 382 -2.51 -11.20 11.82
C THR A 382 -1.71 -11.93 12.88
N THR A 383 -1.69 -13.27 12.81
CA THR A 383 -0.87 -14.10 13.71
C THR A 383 0.54 -14.35 13.19
N TRP A 384 0.79 -14.11 11.89
CA TRP A 384 2.11 -14.34 11.28
C TRP A 384 3.07 -13.15 11.34
N GLN A 385 2.61 -11.99 11.86
CA GLN A 385 3.42 -10.80 12.10
C GLN A 385 3.40 -10.44 13.59
N PRO A 386 4.02 -11.24 14.49
CA PRO A 386 3.83 -11.12 15.93
C PRO A 386 4.33 -9.80 16.50
N LEU A 387 5.44 -9.25 16.02
CA LEU A 387 5.93 -7.93 16.43
C LEU A 387 4.94 -6.84 16.07
N GLN A 388 4.48 -6.80 14.83
CA GLN A 388 3.56 -5.79 14.32
C GLN A 388 2.17 -5.89 14.97
N SER A 389 1.76 -7.07 15.46
CA SER A 389 0.53 -7.23 16.22
C SER A 389 0.56 -6.53 17.58
N THR A 390 1.75 -6.20 18.10
CA THR A 390 1.89 -5.41 19.32
C THR A 390 1.72 -3.91 19.13
N PHE A 391 1.69 -3.43 17.89
CA PHE A 391 1.59 -2.01 17.59
C PHE A 391 0.16 -1.50 17.77
N GLU A 392 0.04 -0.22 18.10
CA GLU A 392 -1.26 0.44 18.27
C GLU A 392 -1.82 0.84 16.90
N LEU A 393 -3.13 0.72 16.75
CA LEU A 393 -3.85 1.19 15.57
C LEU A 393 -4.05 2.70 15.64
N PHE A 394 -3.56 3.42 14.64
CA PHE A 394 -3.68 4.88 14.56
C PHE A 394 -4.67 5.29 13.47
N PRO A 395 -5.31 6.48 13.60
CA PRO A 395 -6.02 7.08 12.47
C PRO A 395 -5.13 7.23 11.25
N HIS A 396 -5.72 7.07 10.07
CA HIS A 396 -5.07 7.09 8.76
C HIS A 396 -4.13 5.90 8.49
N HIS A 397 -4.19 4.84 9.30
CA HIS A 397 -3.51 3.59 8.97
C HIS A 397 -4.24 2.89 7.83
N ILE A 398 -3.51 2.50 6.77
CA ILE A 398 -4.06 1.79 5.60
C ILE A 398 -3.61 0.33 5.67
N PHE A 399 -4.55 -0.58 5.42
CA PHE A 399 -4.32 -2.02 5.45
C PHE A 399 -5.26 -2.76 4.50
N SER A 400 -4.84 -3.96 4.07
CA SER A 400 -5.73 -4.92 3.44
C SER A 400 -6.77 -5.39 4.46
N PHE A 401 -8.04 -5.12 4.18
CA PHE A 401 -9.16 -5.63 4.96
C PHE A 401 -9.55 -6.98 4.39
N GLU A 402 -8.80 -8.03 4.76
CA GLU A 402 -8.82 -9.34 4.14
C GLU A 402 -9.39 -10.42 5.07
N TYR A 403 -10.36 -11.19 4.56
CA TYR A 403 -10.87 -12.40 5.21
C TYR A 403 -11.52 -13.36 4.21
N PHE A 404 -11.66 -14.61 4.65
CA PHE A 404 -12.40 -15.65 3.93
C PHE A 404 -13.57 -16.12 4.77
N ALA A 405 -14.77 -16.20 4.16
CA ALA A 405 -15.95 -16.80 4.74
C ALA A 405 -16.20 -18.17 4.07
N TYR A 406 -16.28 -19.20 4.87
CA TYR A 406 -16.56 -20.58 4.45
C TYR A 406 -18.00 -20.92 4.80
N THR A 407 -18.89 -20.92 3.80
CA THR A 407 -20.32 -21.15 4.00
C THR A 407 -20.75 -22.47 3.39
N PRO A 408 -21.43 -23.38 4.12
CA PRO A 408 -21.96 -24.61 3.55
C PRO A 408 -23.03 -24.33 2.46
N ILE A 409 -22.89 -24.98 1.31
CA ILE A 409 -23.85 -24.84 0.21
C ILE A 409 -24.42 -26.19 -0.21
N ALA A 410 -25.69 -26.17 -0.61
CA ALA A 410 -26.47 -27.40 -0.96
C ALA A 410 -25.87 -28.08 -2.20
N GLU A 411 -25.44 -27.34 -3.20
CA GLU A 411 -24.87 -27.84 -4.45
C GLU A 411 -23.61 -28.71 -4.24
N TRP A 412 -22.93 -28.52 -3.11
CA TRP A 412 -21.75 -29.32 -2.75
C TRP A 412 -22.04 -30.33 -1.65
N GLY A 413 -23.31 -30.66 -1.39
CA GLY A 413 -23.71 -31.62 -0.34
C GLY A 413 -23.33 -31.11 1.07
N GLY A 414 -23.43 -29.82 1.31
CA GLY A 414 -23.09 -29.19 2.60
C GLY A 414 -21.60 -28.87 2.80
N ARG A 415 -20.75 -29.15 1.81
CA ARG A 415 -19.36 -28.66 1.86
C ARG A 415 -19.33 -27.15 1.72
N LYS A 416 -18.34 -26.52 2.38
CA LYS A 416 -18.27 -25.06 2.50
C LYS A 416 -17.64 -24.42 1.26
N LEU A 417 -18.34 -23.46 0.68
CA LEU A 417 -17.82 -22.55 -0.35
C LEU A 417 -17.00 -21.46 0.33
N ARG A 418 -15.77 -21.25 -0.14
CA ARG A 418 -14.87 -20.19 0.29
C ARG A 418 -15.13 -18.93 -0.52
N ILE A 419 -15.60 -17.88 0.12
CA ILE A 419 -15.73 -16.53 -0.46
C ILE A 419 -14.69 -15.62 0.17
N PRO A 420 -13.70 -15.13 -0.60
CA PRO A 420 -12.79 -14.10 -0.15
C PRO A 420 -13.42 -12.71 -0.25
N ILE A 421 -13.11 -11.86 0.71
CA ILE A 421 -13.37 -10.42 0.66
C ILE A 421 -12.07 -9.71 0.99
N GLU A 422 -11.66 -8.79 0.13
CA GLU A 422 -10.50 -7.94 0.38
C GLU A 422 -10.64 -6.61 -0.34
N ASP A 423 -10.41 -5.56 0.42
CA ASP A 423 -10.41 -4.19 -0.05
C ASP A 423 -9.38 -3.37 0.74
N ASP A 424 -8.65 -2.47 0.09
CA ASP A 424 -7.80 -1.52 0.79
C ASP A 424 -8.65 -0.59 1.67
N ALA A 425 -8.39 -0.63 2.96
CA ALA A 425 -9.14 0.10 3.96
C ALA A 425 -8.24 1.08 4.74
N ILE A 426 -8.85 2.16 5.20
CA ILE A 426 -8.22 3.15 6.06
C ILE A 426 -8.97 3.23 7.39
N LEU A 427 -8.22 3.25 8.49
CA LEU A 427 -8.78 3.51 9.81
C LEU A 427 -8.93 5.02 10.02
N MET A 428 -10.14 5.48 10.22
CA MET A 428 -10.47 6.86 10.56
C MET A 428 -10.87 6.95 12.05
N GLU A 429 -10.97 8.16 12.60
CA GLU A 429 -11.45 8.37 13.97
C GLU A 429 -12.81 7.70 14.24
N GLN A 430 -13.69 7.67 13.23
CA GLN A 430 -15.04 7.08 13.33
C GLN A 430 -15.07 5.57 13.00
N GLY A 431 -13.93 4.97 12.64
CA GLY A 431 -13.81 3.57 12.23
C GLY A 431 -13.37 3.40 10.78
N ILE A 432 -13.56 2.19 10.25
CA ILE A 432 -13.06 1.78 8.94
C ILE A 432 -13.82 2.45 7.79
N GLN A 433 -13.06 3.01 6.84
CA GLN A 433 -13.49 3.43 5.51
C GLN A 433 -12.73 2.62 4.45
N PHE A 434 -13.25 2.53 3.23
CA PHE A 434 -12.54 1.91 2.12
C PHE A 434 -12.05 2.98 1.15
N LEU A 435 -10.86 2.80 0.59
CA LEU A 435 -10.25 3.76 -0.33
C LEU A 435 -10.94 3.81 -1.69
N HIS A 436 -11.66 2.74 -2.03
CA HIS A 436 -12.55 2.63 -3.19
C HIS A 436 -13.82 1.90 -2.74
N PRO A 437 -14.96 2.02 -3.45
CA PRO A 437 -16.16 1.24 -3.09
C PRO A 437 -15.84 -0.24 -2.92
N ALA A 438 -16.07 -0.76 -1.71
CA ALA A 438 -15.77 -2.13 -1.35
C ALA A 438 -16.64 -3.13 -2.15
N ALA A 439 -16.22 -4.39 -2.23
CA ALA A 439 -17.00 -5.47 -2.81
C ALA A 439 -18.43 -5.48 -2.25
N TYR A 440 -19.44 -5.35 -3.09
CA TYR A 440 -20.85 -5.29 -2.70
C TYR A 440 -21.73 -6.25 -3.51
N ARG A 441 -21.20 -6.86 -4.53
CA ARG A 441 -21.92 -7.79 -5.41
C ARG A 441 -21.02 -8.95 -5.83
N LEU A 442 -21.61 -10.11 -5.98
CA LEU A 442 -21.00 -11.22 -6.71
C LEU A 442 -21.02 -10.87 -8.21
N LEU A 443 -19.85 -10.84 -8.85
CA LEU A 443 -19.75 -10.60 -10.28
C LEU A 443 -20.29 -11.81 -11.07
N VAL A 444 -20.72 -11.59 -12.31
CA VAL A 444 -21.32 -12.62 -13.15
C VAL A 444 -20.67 -12.63 -14.52
N ILE A 445 -20.23 -13.82 -14.95
CA ILE A 445 -19.70 -14.11 -16.27
C ILE A 445 -20.70 -14.97 -17.02
N LYS A 446 -21.06 -14.59 -18.26
CA LYS A 446 -22.08 -15.27 -19.08
C LYS A 446 -21.44 -16.20 -20.09
#